data_68b39cf16a3d32b6bc383a7606a39c44
#
_entry.id   68b39cf16a3d32b6bc383a7606a39c44
#
_cell.length_a   1.000
_cell.length_b   1.000
_cell.length_c   1.000
_cell.angle_alpha   90.00
_cell.angle_beta   90.00
_cell.angle_gamma   90.00
#
_symmetry.space_group_name_H-M   'P 1'
#
loop_
_entity.id
_entity.type
_entity.pdbx_description
1 polymer ?
#
loop_
_entity_poly.entity_id
_entity_poly.type
_entity_poly.pdbx_seq_one_letter_code
_entity_poly.pdbx_strand_id
1 'polypeptide(L)'
;MCWFAAYTKPRSEFKALDYFEKCKVNAYVPEYLENRVWSDRTKRVRVPAISSYVFFELSALNYDLVNCNPFVKNVVKALGAPVTISDNEITVLKDCLKNFTESINVGNGDLVKIGSGPFKNKTGVVEKIDENSVTLLINSIKLKLSLNSSKLSLAC
;
A
#
# COMPACT_ATOMS: atom_id res chain seq x y z
N MET A 1 4.01 7.23 -22.94
CA MET A 1 4.11 5.89 -22.35
C MET A 1 2.79 5.54 -21.66
N CYS A 2 2.46 4.27 -21.60
CA CYS A 2 1.25 3.79 -20.96
C CYS A 2 1.60 2.75 -19.90
N TRP A 3 0.86 2.75 -18.81
CA TRP A 3 0.95 1.71 -17.81
C TRP A 3 0.04 0.53 -18.17
N PHE A 4 0.57 -0.65 -17.93
CA PHE A 4 -0.12 -1.93 -18.09
C PHE A 4 -0.08 -2.69 -16.76
N ALA A 5 -0.92 -3.69 -16.62
CA ALA A 5 -0.92 -4.57 -15.48
C ALA A 5 -0.71 -6.03 -15.89
N ALA A 6 -0.03 -6.78 -15.06
CA ALA A 6 0.13 -8.22 -15.23
C ALA A 6 -0.20 -8.96 -13.95
N TYR A 7 -0.76 -10.17 -14.10
CA TYR A 7 -0.91 -11.11 -13.01
C TYR A 7 0.44 -11.77 -12.70
N THR A 8 0.79 -11.81 -11.43
CA THR A 8 1.99 -12.51 -10.95
C THR A 8 1.64 -13.87 -10.36
N LYS A 9 2.65 -14.71 -10.21
CA LYS A 9 2.55 -15.89 -9.35
C LYS A 9 2.34 -15.47 -7.90
N PRO A 10 1.69 -16.31 -7.06
CA PRO A 10 1.49 -15.98 -5.67
C PRO A 10 2.78 -15.62 -4.95
N ARG A 11 2.77 -14.56 -4.16
CA ARG A 11 3.93 -14.06 -3.39
C ARG A 11 5.16 -13.73 -4.25
N SER A 12 4.95 -13.39 -5.51
CA SER A 12 6.04 -13.07 -6.45
C SER A 12 5.96 -11.66 -7.01
N GLU A 13 5.14 -10.80 -6.41
CA GLU A 13 4.92 -9.42 -6.85
C GLU A 13 6.23 -8.62 -6.89
N PHE A 14 6.99 -8.64 -5.79
CA PHE A 14 8.28 -7.93 -5.70
C PHE A 14 9.37 -8.57 -6.56
N LYS A 15 9.34 -9.88 -6.73
CA LYS A 15 10.26 -10.58 -7.65
C LYS A 15 10.00 -10.20 -9.11
N ALA A 16 8.73 -10.05 -9.48
CA ALA A 16 8.35 -9.56 -10.80
C ALA A 16 8.79 -8.11 -11.01
N LEU A 17 8.62 -7.26 -10.00
CA LEU A 17 9.10 -5.88 -9.99
C LEU A 17 10.61 -5.81 -10.23
N ASP A 18 11.40 -6.52 -9.42
CA ASP A 18 12.86 -6.56 -9.53
C ASP A 18 13.33 -7.03 -10.91
N TYR A 19 12.63 -7.98 -11.51
CA TYR A 19 12.95 -8.46 -12.85
C TYR A 19 12.71 -7.38 -13.91
N PHE A 20 11.59 -6.67 -13.84
CA PHE A 20 11.32 -5.55 -14.76
C PHE A 20 12.34 -4.43 -14.61
N GLU A 21 12.71 -4.08 -13.39
CA GLU A 21 13.75 -3.06 -13.13
C GLU A 21 15.11 -3.46 -13.72
N LYS A 22 15.50 -4.74 -13.60
CA LYS A 22 16.71 -5.27 -14.24
C LYS A 22 16.67 -5.16 -15.76
N CYS A 23 15.48 -5.29 -16.33
CA CYS A 23 15.25 -5.09 -17.77
C CYS A 23 15.09 -3.62 -18.16
N LYS A 24 15.33 -2.67 -17.24
CA LYS A 24 15.16 -1.22 -17.44
C LYS A 24 13.72 -0.83 -17.81
N VAL A 25 12.75 -1.59 -17.35
CA VAL A 25 11.33 -1.28 -17.48
C VAL A 25 10.89 -0.63 -16.17
N ASN A 26 10.27 0.55 -16.26
CA ASN A 26 9.67 1.18 -15.10
C ASN A 26 8.48 0.36 -14.63
N ALA A 27 8.52 -0.09 -13.39
CA ALA A 27 7.49 -0.95 -12.82
C ALA A 27 7.10 -0.51 -11.42
N TYR A 28 5.92 -0.95 -10.98
CA TYR A 28 5.37 -0.58 -9.68
C TYR A 28 4.52 -1.70 -9.11
N VAL A 29 4.74 -2.03 -7.86
CA VAL A 29 3.85 -2.87 -7.07
C VAL A 29 3.24 -2.01 -5.97
N PRO A 30 1.91 -1.84 -5.94
CA PRO A 30 1.25 -1.16 -4.84
C PRO A 30 1.55 -1.86 -3.52
N GLU A 31 2.17 -1.15 -2.59
CA GLU A 31 2.61 -1.71 -1.33
C GLU A 31 2.35 -0.78 -0.16
N TYR A 32 2.29 -1.35 1.02
CA TYR A 32 2.32 -0.62 2.28
C TYR A 32 3.26 -1.32 3.26
N LEU A 33 3.71 -0.59 4.27
CA LEU A 33 4.53 -1.13 5.35
C LEU A 33 3.64 -1.57 6.50
N GLU A 34 3.80 -2.81 6.93
CA GLU A 34 3.11 -3.38 8.07
C GLU A 34 4.11 -3.71 9.18
N ASN A 35 3.79 -3.30 10.40
CA ASN A 35 4.56 -3.70 11.56
C ASN A 35 4.10 -5.08 12.03
N ARG A 36 4.97 -6.08 11.89
CA ARG A 36 4.73 -7.42 12.42
C ARG A 36 5.50 -7.61 13.71
N VAL A 37 4.78 -7.98 14.75
CA VAL A 37 5.35 -8.32 16.04
C VAL A 37 5.69 -9.80 16.03
N TRP A 38 6.97 -10.09 16.19
CA TRP A 38 7.47 -11.45 16.39
C TRP A 38 7.78 -11.63 17.88
N SER A 39 7.97 -12.85 18.34
CA SER A 39 8.23 -13.13 19.78
C SER A 39 9.44 -12.39 20.36
N ASP A 40 10.43 -12.07 19.54
CA ASP A 40 11.69 -11.43 19.93
C ASP A 40 11.86 -9.99 19.45
N ARG A 41 11.06 -9.54 18.43
CA ARG A 41 11.23 -8.23 17.81
C ARG A 41 10.01 -7.80 16.99
N THR A 42 9.90 -6.49 16.78
CA THR A 42 8.97 -5.90 15.81
C THR A 42 9.72 -5.61 14.51
N LYS A 43 9.20 -6.06 13.38
CA LYS A 43 9.78 -5.83 12.06
C LYS A 43 8.77 -5.17 11.12
N ARG A 44 9.23 -4.16 10.37
CA ARG A 44 8.46 -3.59 9.26
C ARG A 44 8.60 -4.51 8.05
N VAL A 45 7.47 -4.88 7.46
CA VAL A 45 7.40 -5.76 6.30
C VAL A 45 6.66 -5.04 5.16
N ARG A 46 7.20 -5.12 3.95
CA ARG A 46 6.53 -4.65 2.74
C ARG A 46 5.45 -5.65 2.35
N VAL A 47 4.22 -5.17 2.23
CA VAL A 47 3.06 -6.00 1.88
C VAL A 47 2.43 -5.45 0.60
N PRO A 48 2.21 -6.29 -0.42
CA PRO A 48 1.46 -5.86 -1.60
C PRO A 48 0.03 -5.48 -1.21
N ALA A 49 -0.39 -4.29 -1.59
CA ALA A 49 -1.76 -3.82 -1.34
C ALA A 49 -2.77 -4.54 -2.26
N ILE A 50 -2.31 -4.95 -3.44
CA ILE A 50 -3.07 -5.73 -4.42
C ILE A 50 -2.30 -7.02 -4.67
N SER A 51 -2.83 -8.13 -4.20
CA SER A 51 -2.17 -9.43 -4.34
C SER A 51 -2.12 -9.89 -5.79
N SER A 52 -0.99 -10.45 -6.18
CA SER A 52 -0.75 -11.04 -7.50
C SER A 52 -0.84 -10.05 -8.68
N TYR A 53 -0.49 -8.78 -8.45
CA TYR A 53 -0.41 -7.75 -9.48
C TYR A 53 0.94 -7.06 -9.52
N VAL A 54 1.39 -6.72 -10.72
CA VAL A 54 2.50 -5.79 -10.98
C VAL A 54 2.09 -4.84 -12.11
N PHE A 55 2.38 -3.57 -11.93
CA PHE A 55 2.19 -2.55 -12.96
C PHE A 55 3.53 -2.25 -13.62
N PHE A 56 3.53 -2.01 -14.92
CA PHE A 56 4.73 -1.68 -15.69
C PHE A 56 4.40 -0.69 -16.81
N GLU A 57 5.37 0.12 -17.15
CA GLU A 57 5.23 1.20 -18.12
C GLU A 57 6.01 0.88 -19.40
N LEU A 58 5.33 0.93 -20.54
CA LEU A 58 5.92 0.76 -21.86
C LEU A 58 5.32 1.77 -22.85
N SER A 59 6.10 2.12 -23.87
CA SER A 59 5.59 2.92 -25.00
C SER A 59 4.57 2.14 -25.84
N ALA A 60 4.80 0.85 -25.99
CA ALA A 60 3.88 -0.11 -26.60
C ALA A 60 4.02 -1.45 -25.89
N LEU A 61 2.92 -2.17 -25.75
CA LEU A 61 2.93 -3.48 -25.09
C LEU A 61 3.77 -4.49 -25.88
N ASN A 62 4.77 -5.04 -25.21
CA ASN A 62 5.62 -6.10 -25.75
C ASN A 62 5.39 -7.37 -24.93
N TYR A 63 4.65 -8.32 -25.51
CA TYR A 63 4.34 -9.58 -24.84
C TYR A 63 5.57 -10.45 -24.60
N ASP A 64 6.55 -10.44 -25.50
CA ASP A 64 7.78 -11.23 -25.33
C ASP A 64 8.56 -10.78 -24.11
N LEU A 65 8.70 -9.46 -23.94
CA LEU A 65 9.37 -8.88 -22.77
C LEU A 65 8.64 -9.22 -21.47
N VAL A 66 7.32 -9.15 -21.47
CA VAL A 66 6.50 -9.48 -20.30
C VAL A 66 6.55 -10.97 -19.98
N ASN A 67 6.46 -11.82 -20.99
CA ASN A 67 6.48 -13.28 -20.85
C ASN A 67 7.86 -13.83 -20.47
N CYS A 68 8.93 -13.10 -20.75
CA CYS A 68 10.28 -13.44 -20.28
C CYS A 68 10.42 -13.32 -18.75
N ASN A 69 9.53 -12.58 -18.10
CA ASN A 69 9.53 -12.48 -16.64
C ASN A 69 8.96 -13.77 -16.03
N PRO A 70 9.79 -14.59 -15.34
CA PRO A 70 9.37 -15.90 -14.84
C PRO A 70 8.35 -15.82 -13.71
N PHE A 71 8.14 -14.64 -13.13
CA PHE A 71 7.22 -14.39 -12.02
C PHE A 71 5.86 -13.86 -12.47
N VAL A 72 5.71 -13.53 -13.75
CA VAL A 72 4.47 -13.08 -14.37
C VAL A 72 3.74 -14.28 -14.99
N LYS A 73 2.41 -14.28 -14.85
CA LYS A 73 1.55 -15.27 -15.52
C LYS A 73 1.09 -14.77 -16.88
N ASN A 74 0.37 -13.65 -16.89
CA ASN A 74 -0.19 -13.04 -18.08
C ASN A 74 -0.53 -11.57 -17.85
N VAL A 75 -0.62 -10.83 -18.95
CA VAL A 75 -1.10 -9.45 -18.95
C VAL A 75 -2.59 -9.41 -18.63
N VAL A 76 -2.99 -8.44 -17.81
CA VAL A 76 -4.40 -8.19 -17.49
C VAL A 76 -5.12 -7.67 -18.74
N LYS A 77 -6.23 -8.30 -19.08
CA LYS A 77 -7.06 -7.93 -20.23
C LYS A 77 -8.50 -7.68 -19.80
N ALA A 78 -9.13 -6.75 -20.46
CA ALA A 78 -10.57 -6.53 -20.39
C ALA A 78 -11.15 -6.59 -21.80
N LEU A 79 -12.22 -7.36 -21.97
CA LEU A 79 -12.87 -7.57 -23.28
C LEU A 79 -11.88 -8.01 -24.39
N GLY A 80 -10.88 -8.82 -24.05
CA GLY A 80 -9.87 -9.33 -24.97
C GLY A 80 -8.71 -8.38 -25.30
N ALA A 81 -8.75 -7.14 -24.82
CA ALA A 81 -7.69 -6.15 -25.00
C ALA A 81 -6.91 -5.89 -23.70
N PRO A 82 -5.60 -5.60 -23.77
CA PRO A 82 -4.82 -5.21 -22.60
C PRO A 82 -5.39 -3.97 -21.92
N VAL A 83 -5.47 -4.00 -20.60
CA VAL A 83 -5.89 -2.83 -19.83
C VAL A 83 -4.77 -1.82 -19.81
N THR A 84 -5.07 -0.57 -20.20
CA THR A 84 -4.17 0.57 -20.08
C THR A 84 -4.58 1.41 -18.87
N ILE A 85 -3.59 1.89 -18.14
CA ILE A 85 -3.76 2.68 -16.94
C ILE A 85 -3.04 4.00 -17.15
N SER A 86 -3.65 5.10 -16.75
CA SER A 86 -3.05 6.43 -16.87
C SER A 86 -2.04 6.71 -15.74
N ASP A 87 -1.11 7.64 -15.99
CA ASP A 87 -0.18 8.12 -14.95
C ASP A 87 -0.92 8.70 -13.74
N ASN A 88 -2.05 9.35 -13.96
CA ASN A 88 -2.86 9.91 -12.88
C ASN A 88 -3.41 8.82 -11.97
N GLU A 89 -3.89 7.70 -12.52
CA GLU A 89 -4.40 6.57 -11.75
C GLU A 89 -3.29 5.93 -10.89
N ILE A 90 -2.10 5.78 -11.44
CA ILE A 90 -0.93 5.30 -10.69
C ILE A 90 -0.53 6.29 -9.59
N THR A 91 -0.54 7.58 -9.86
CA THR A 91 -0.24 8.62 -8.87
C THR A 91 -1.25 8.62 -7.73
N VAL A 92 -2.54 8.57 -8.03
CA VAL A 92 -3.61 8.47 -7.02
C VAL A 92 -3.43 7.23 -6.16
N LEU A 93 -3.09 6.10 -6.76
CA LEU A 93 -2.85 4.85 -6.03
C LEU A 93 -1.64 4.98 -5.08
N LYS A 94 -0.55 5.58 -5.54
CA LYS A 94 0.64 5.86 -4.71
C LYS A 94 0.30 6.76 -3.53
N ASP A 95 -0.44 7.83 -3.75
CA ASP A 95 -0.83 8.78 -2.70
C ASP A 95 -1.77 8.15 -1.67
N CYS A 96 -2.74 7.35 -2.12
CA CYS A 96 -3.62 6.61 -1.22
C CYS A 96 -2.85 5.66 -0.31
N LEU A 97 -1.86 4.94 -0.85
CA LEU A 97 -1.07 3.98 -0.09
C LEU A 97 -0.05 4.66 0.82
N LYS A 98 0.49 5.80 0.42
CA LYS A 98 1.35 6.61 1.29
C LYS A 98 0.61 7.04 2.54
N ASN A 99 -0.59 7.59 2.39
CA ASN A 99 -1.42 8.00 3.52
C ASN A 99 -1.80 6.81 4.41
N PHE A 100 -2.06 5.66 3.81
CA PHE A 100 -2.36 4.42 4.55
C PHE A 100 -1.15 3.94 5.37
N THR A 101 0.05 3.96 4.78
CA THR A 101 1.30 3.60 5.47
C THR A 101 1.58 4.54 6.64
N GLU A 102 1.36 5.84 6.48
CA GLU A 102 1.54 6.82 7.56
C GLU A 102 0.58 6.54 8.72
N SER A 103 -0.66 6.16 8.44
CA SER A 103 -1.64 5.83 9.49
C SER A 103 -1.31 4.55 10.26
N ILE A 104 -0.67 3.57 9.62
CA ILE A 104 -0.25 2.31 10.26
C ILE A 104 1.00 2.49 11.12
N ASN A 105 1.85 3.45 10.82
CA ASN A 105 3.12 3.68 11.51
C ASN A 105 3.02 4.62 12.71
N VAL A 106 1.84 4.83 13.22
CA VAL A 106 1.61 5.64 14.42
C VAL A 106 2.17 4.91 15.65
N GLY A 107 2.98 5.60 16.42
CA GLY A 107 3.58 5.11 17.67
C GLY A 107 2.99 5.77 18.92
N ASN A 108 3.29 5.21 20.08
CA ASN A 108 2.92 5.80 21.36
C ASN A 108 3.56 7.19 21.52
N GLY A 109 2.78 8.18 21.93
CA GLY A 109 3.21 9.56 22.07
C GLY A 109 3.03 10.42 20.82
N ASP A 110 2.68 9.84 19.69
CA ASP A 110 2.44 10.60 18.47
C ASP A 110 1.14 11.39 18.52
N LEU A 111 1.16 12.57 17.92
CA LEU A 111 -0.03 13.37 17.71
C LEU A 111 -0.71 12.92 16.42
N VAL A 112 -1.96 12.51 16.51
CA VAL A 112 -2.72 12.00 15.37
C VAL A 112 -4.03 12.76 15.18
N LYS A 113 -4.48 12.82 13.93
CA LYS A 113 -5.77 13.37 13.55
C LYS A 113 -6.71 12.25 13.15
N ILE A 114 -7.93 12.28 13.65
CA ILE A 114 -8.96 11.31 13.32
C ILE A 114 -9.61 11.69 11.98
N GLY A 115 -9.55 10.79 11.01
CA GLY A 115 -10.01 11.04 9.64
C GLY A 115 -11.46 10.61 9.36
N SER A 116 -12.12 9.91 10.29
CA SER A 116 -13.47 9.40 10.08
C SER A 116 -14.22 9.19 11.40
N GLY A 117 -15.55 9.06 11.31
CA GLY A 117 -16.42 8.80 12.45
C GLY A 117 -16.83 10.06 13.22
N PRO A 118 -17.46 9.90 14.42
CA PRO A 118 -17.98 11.00 15.21
C PRO A 118 -16.93 12.02 15.66
N PHE A 119 -15.67 11.59 15.76
CA PHE A 119 -14.54 12.41 16.20
C PHE A 119 -13.67 12.92 15.06
N LYS A 120 -14.20 12.90 13.84
CA LYS A 120 -13.50 13.40 12.65
C LYS A 120 -12.94 14.79 12.87
N ASN A 121 -11.70 15.02 12.42
CA ASN A 121 -10.95 16.27 12.55
C ASN A 121 -10.49 16.62 13.98
N LYS A 122 -10.71 15.76 14.95
CA LYS A 122 -10.10 15.90 16.28
C LYS A 122 -8.67 15.36 16.27
N THR A 123 -7.82 15.95 17.08
CA THR A 123 -6.44 15.52 17.30
C THR A 123 -6.29 14.96 18.70
N GLY A 124 -5.46 13.95 18.83
CA GLY A 124 -5.16 13.33 20.12
C GLY A 124 -3.77 12.73 20.14
N VAL A 125 -3.25 12.52 21.35
CA VAL A 125 -1.97 11.84 21.55
C VAL A 125 -2.21 10.34 21.73
N VAL A 126 -1.44 9.51 21.03
CA VAL A 126 -1.52 8.07 21.14
C VAL A 126 -0.95 7.63 22.50
N GLU A 127 -1.79 7.02 23.32
CA GLU A 127 -1.39 6.49 24.62
C GLU A 127 -1.03 5.01 24.55
N LYS A 128 -1.82 4.21 23.80
CA LYS A 128 -1.63 2.77 23.66
C LYS A 128 -2.11 2.29 22.30
N ILE A 129 -1.41 1.32 21.75
CA ILE A 129 -1.77 0.64 20.50
C ILE A 129 -1.94 -0.84 20.80
N ASP A 130 -3.12 -1.38 20.50
CA ASP A 130 -3.43 -2.81 20.48
C ASP A 130 -3.56 -3.29 19.03
N GLU A 131 -3.69 -4.59 18.81
CA GLU A 131 -3.76 -5.18 17.46
C GLU A 131 -4.86 -4.58 16.57
N ASN A 132 -6.03 -4.30 17.13
CA ASN A 132 -7.20 -3.81 16.40
C ASN A 132 -7.74 -2.47 16.88
N SER A 133 -7.06 -1.83 17.83
CA SER A 133 -7.52 -0.58 18.42
C SER A 133 -6.38 0.32 18.85
N VAL A 134 -6.66 1.59 18.92
CA VAL A 134 -5.76 2.61 19.44
C VAL A 134 -6.48 3.42 20.51
N THR A 135 -5.80 3.70 21.61
CA THR A 135 -6.29 4.58 22.67
C THR A 135 -5.64 5.94 22.51
N LEU A 136 -6.45 6.98 22.34
CA LEU A 136 -6.03 8.35 22.19
C LEU A 136 -6.39 9.15 23.44
N LEU A 137 -5.52 10.07 23.81
CA LEU A 137 -5.79 11.08 24.82
C LEU A 137 -6.16 12.39 24.14
N ILE A 138 -7.42 12.83 24.32
CA ILE A 138 -7.94 14.09 23.79
C ILE A 138 -8.44 14.92 24.97
N ASN A 139 -7.80 16.04 25.26
CA ASN A 139 -8.17 16.92 26.36
C ASN A 139 -8.43 16.19 27.69
N SER A 140 -7.53 15.31 28.09
CA SER A 140 -7.62 14.46 29.29
C SER A 140 -8.68 13.35 29.24
N ILE A 141 -9.33 13.14 28.12
CA ILE A 141 -10.28 12.04 27.91
C ILE A 141 -9.61 10.93 27.11
N LYS A 142 -9.68 9.71 27.62
CA LYS A 142 -9.19 8.52 26.91
C LYS A 142 -10.26 8.00 25.95
N LEU A 143 -9.92 7.95 24.67
CA LEU A 143 -10.80 7.47 23.62
C LEU A 143 -10.20 6.22 22.97
N LYS A 144 -10.91 5.12 23.01
CA LYS A 144 -10.52 3.89 22.33
C LYS A 144 -11.20 3.82 20.97
N LEU A 145 -10.41 3.76 19.89
CA LEU A 145 -10.89 3.66 18.51
C LEU A 145 -10.49 2.34 17.89
N SER A 146 -11.40 1.76 17.11
CA SER A 146 -11.08 0.60 16.28
C SER A 146 -10.29 1.03 15.05
N LEU A 147 -9.18 0.37 14.77
CA LEU A 147 -8.35 0.62 13.58
C LEU A 147 -9.07 0.24 12.28
N ASN A 148 -10.05 -0.66 12.35
CA ASN A 148 -10.81 -1.07 11.17
C ASN A 148 -11.87 -0.06 10.72
N SER A 149 -12.35 0.79 11.64
CA SER A 149 -13.42 1.76 11.38
C SER A 149 -12.95 3.22 11.39
N SER A 150 -11.76 3.48 11.90
CA SER A 150 -11.22 4.83 12.06
C SER A 150 -9.95 5.01 11.23
N LYS A 151 -9.91 6.07 10.44
CA LYS A 151 -8.71 6.48 9.73
C LYS A 151 -7.93 7.45 10.61
N LEU A 152 -6.66 7.15 10.85
CA LEU A 152 -5.75 8.01 11.60
C LEU A 152 -4.65 8.52 10.68
N SER A 153 -4.25 9.77 10.85
CA SER A 153 -3.10 10.36 10.18
C SER A 153 -2.26 11.12 11.18
N LEU A 154 -0.95 11.18 10.97
CA LEU A 154 -0.09 12.02 11.77
C LEU A 154 -0.51 13.49 11.63
N ALA A 155 -0.67 14.17 12.74
CA ALA A 155 -0.91 15.61 12.76
C ALA A 155 0.44 16.34 12.74
N CYS A 156 0.63 17.11 11.71
CA CYS A 156 1.81 17.97 11.60
C CYS A 156 1.57 19.31 12.32
#